data_f199f2663b70a441ebd79225a6a17fd9
#
_entry.id   f199f2663b70a441ebd79225a6a17fd9
#
_cell.length_a   1.000
_cell.length_b   1.000
_cell.length_c   1.000
_cell.angle_alpha   90.00
_cell.angle_beta   90.00
_cell.angle_gamma   90.00
#
_symmetry.space_group_name_H-M   'P 1'
#
loop_
_entity.id
_entity.type
_entity.pdbx_description
1 polymer ?
#
loop_
_entity_poly.entity_id
_entity_poly.type
_entity_poly.pdbx_seq_one_letter_code
_entity_poly.pdbx_strand_id
1 'polypeptide(L)'
;IVFGLGPAGTGKTYLAMAMAITAFKNNEVERIILTRPAIEAGEKLGFLPGDLQSKVDPYLRPLYDALYQIMGAESFQRNMEKGLIEVAPLAYMRGRTLDNAYIILDEAQNTTPAQMKMFLTRIGFGSKVVITGDASQKDLAPGTQSGLDVAVKVLSGLDDIGFCNLTSRDVVRHPLVQKIVKAYETYEAKQAYRESKERRLTSAAAGKTTGKTKRRTEAPLRRNEKERRS
;
A
#
# COMPACT_ATOMS: atom_id res chain seq x y z
N ILE A 1 11.87 10.30 -11.88
CA ILE A 1 11.15 9.51 -10.87
C ILE A 1 10.85 8.14 -11.44
N VAL A 2 11.05 7.05 -10.68
CA VAL A 2 10.74 5.69 -11.11
C VAL A 2 9.80 5.02 -10.09
N PHE A 3 8.72 4.42 -10.59
CA PHE A 3 7.84 3.56 -9.81
C PHE A 3 8.19 2.09 -10.07
N GLY A 4 8.64 1.39 -9.04
CA GLY A 4 8.90 -0.06 -9.06
C GLY A 4 7.74 -0.83 -8.44
N LEU A 5 6.87 -1.38 -9.28
CA LEU A 5 5.59 -1.98 -8.89
C LEU A 5 5.63 -3.49 -9.07
N GLY A 6 4.99 -4.23 -8.17
CA GLY A 6 4.88 -5.68 -8.32
C GLY A 6 4.74 -6.43 -7.00
N PRO A 7 4.53 -7.75 -7.05
CA PRO A 7 4.28 -8.55 -5.85
C PRO A 7 5.48 -8.62 -4.91
N ALA A 8 5.23 -9.00 -3.67
CA ALA A 8 6.26 -9.20 -2.66
C ALA A 8 7.28 -10.27 -3.10
N GLY A 9 8.55 -10.06 -2.76
CA GLY A 9 9.65 -10.99 -3.09
C GLY A 9 10.23 -10.84 -4.49
N THR A 10 9.86 -9.80 -5.26
CA THR A 10 10.47 -9.47 -6.55
C THR A 10 11.73 -8.61 -6.43
N GLY A 11 12.18 -8.30 -5.21
CA GLY A 11 13.40 -7.54 -4.97
C GLY A 11 13.31 -6.03 -5.18
N LYS A 12 12.10 -5.44 -5.30
CA LYS A 12 11.91 -4.00 -5.55
C LYS A 12 12.76 -3.10 -4.66
N THR A 13 12.60 -3.26 -3.36
CA THR A 13 13.31 -2.48 -2.34
C THR A 13 14.82 -2.69 -2.41
N TYR A 14 15.25 -3.95 -2.58
CA TYR A 14 16.66 -4.30 -2.71
C TYR A 14 17.31 -3.67 -3.95
N LEU A 15 16.64 -3.73 -5.10
CA LEU A 15 17.12 -3.12 -6.35
C LEU A 15 17.18 -1.60 -6.23
N ALA A 16 16.14 -0.97 -5.65
CA ALA A 16 16.14 0.47 -5.40
C ALA A 16 17.33 0.91 -4.53
N MET A 17 17.63 0.15 -3.47
CA MET A 17 18.79 0.42 -2.60
C MET A 17 20.11 0.20 -3.30
N ALA A 18 20.26 -0.87 -4.08
CA ALA A 18 21.47 -1.13 -4.84
C ALA A 18 21.78 0.01 -5.82
N MET A 19 20.75 0.51 -6.51
CA MET A 19 20.88 1.67 -7.40
C MET A 19 21.24 2.96 -6.65
N ALA A 20 20.61 3.18 -5.48
CA ALA A 20 20.92 4.34 -4.64
C ALA A 20 22.37 4.33 -4.16
N ILE A 21 22.85 3.19 -3.68
CA ILE A 21 24.23 3.02 -3.22
C ILE A 21 25.23 3.21 -4.39
N THR A 22 24.87 2.72 -5.57
CA THR A 22 25.70 2.92 -6.78
C THR A 22 25.77 4.38 -7.16
N ALA A 23 24.65 5.09 -7.23
CA ALA A 23 24.61 6.51 -7.52
C ALA A 23 25.39 7.34 -6.48
N PHE A 24 25.27 6.99 -5.20
CA PHE A 24 25.99 7.63 -4.11
C PHE A 24 27.52 7.41 -4.22
N LYS A 25 27.96 6.18 -4.50
CA LYS A 25 29.39 5.86 -4.72
C LYS A 25 29.98 6.56 -5.95
N ASN A 26 29.17 6.80 -6.97
CA ASN A 26 29.57 7.52 -8.18
C ASN A 26 29.49 9.05 -8.03
N ASN A 27 29.14 9.57 -6.85
CA ASN A 27 28.94 11.00 -6.59
C ASN A 27 27.85 11.64 -7.48
N GLU A 28 26.87 10.85 -7.94
CA GLU A 28 25.72 11.35 -8.69
C GLU A 28 24.68 12.01 -7.76
N VAL A 29 24.73 11.68 -6.47
CA VAL A 29 23.96 12.26 -5.38
C VAL A 29 24.84 12.40 -4.13
N GLU A 30 24.48 13.33 -3.25
CA GLU A 30 25.25 13.62 -2.04
C GLU A 30 24.80 12.78 -0.84
N ARG A 31 23.57 12.29 -0.87
CA ARG A 31 22.95 11.54 0.24
C ARG A 31 21.88 10.56 -0.24
N ILE A 32 21.59 9.58 0.62
CA ILE A 32 20.50 8.61 0.43
C ILE A 32 19.44 8.85 1.51
N ILE A 33 18.19 8.95 1.12
CA ILE A 33 17.05 9.10 2.03
C ILE A 33 16.09 7.94 1.78
N LEU A 34 15.89 7.12 2.81
CA LEU A 34 14.92 6.03 2.79
C LEU A 34 13.74 6.39 3.69
N THR A 35 12.57 6.29 3.13
CA THR A 35 11.36 6.58 3.88
C THR A 35 10.28 5.51 3.63
N ARG A 36 9.47 5.30 4.64
CA ARG A 36 8.38 4.33 4.63
C ARG A 36 7.17 4.93 5.36
N PRO A 37 5.93 4.73 4.88
CA PRO A 37 4.77 5.08 5.67
C PRO A 37 4.77 4.23 6.96
N ALA A 38 4.67 4.89 8.09
CA ALA A 38 4.39 4.20 9.34
C ALA A 38 2.90 3.87 9.36
N ILE A 39 2.57 2.58 9.26
CA ILE A 39 1.21 2.11 9.35
C ILE A 39 1.04 1.46 10.70
N GLU A 40 -0.01 1.86 11.36
CA GLU A 40 -0.51 1.13 12.51
C GLU A 40 -1.23 -0.12 11.99
N ALA A 41 -0.54 -1.25 11.94
CA ALA A 41 -1.14 -2.56 11.64
C ALA A 41 -2.08 -2.95 12.80
N GLY A 42 -3.27 -2.33 12.86
CA GLY A 42 -4.28 -2.62 13.89
C GLY A 42 -4.00 -2.08 15.30
N GLU A 43 -2.77 -1.66 15.60
CA GLU A 43 -2.39 -1.05 16.87
C GLU A 43 -2.08 0.43 16.67
N LYS A 44 -2.82 1.29 17.37
CA LYS A 44 -2.52 2.74 17.36
C LYS A 44 -1.14 2.95 17.97
N LEU A 45 -0.21 3.59 17.25
CA LEU A 45 1.13 3.98 17.73
C LEU A 45 1.11 4.63 19.14
N GLY A 46 -0.03 5.17 19.54
CA GLY A 46 -0.25 5.73 20.87
C GLY A 46 -0.24 4.73 22.03
N PHE A 47 -0.41 3.43 21.79
CA PHE A 47 -0.44 2.40 22.86
C PHE A 47 0.91 1.74 23.13
N LEU A 48 1.90 1.89 22.26
CA LEU A 48 3.22 1.35 22.50
C LEU A 48 3.99 2.23 23.52
N PRO A 49 4.64 1.65 24.54
CA PRO A 49 5.51 2.39 25.44
C PRO A 49 6.76 2.88 24.70
N GLY A 50 7.27 4.05 25.05
CA GLY A 50 8.47 4.65 24.45
C GLY A 50 8.21 5.95 23.69
N ASP A 51 9.29 6.58 23.24
CA ASP A 51 9.24 7.75 22.38
C ASP A 51 8.77 7.38 20.95
N LEU A 52 8.47 8.39 20.14
CA LEU A 52 7.97 8.18 18.79
C LEU A 52 8.99 7.43 17.92
N GLN A 53 10.28 7.63 18.15
CA GLN A 53 11.35 7.03 17.39
C GLN A 53 11.45 5.51 17.65
N SER A 54 11.40 5.09 18.91
CA SER A 54 11.40 3.67 19.28
C SER A 54 10.16 2.92 18.78
N LYS A 55 9.03 3.60 18.63
CA LYS A 55 7.79 3.02 18.09
C LYS A 55 7.84 2.80 16.58
N VAL A 56 8.58 3.63 15.86
CA VAL A 56 8.68 3.56 14.39
C VAL A 56 9.84 2.66 13.93
N ASP A 57 10.85 2.47 14.77
CA ASP A 57 12.07 1.71 14.46
C ASP A 57 11.80 0.27 13.93
N PRO A 58 10.85 -0.51 14.47
CA PRO A 58 10.52 -1.83 13.94
C PRO A 58 10.07 -1.81 12.47
N TYR A 59 9.37 -0.75 12.04
CA TYR A 59 8.91 -0.62 10.64
C TYR A 59 10.04 -0.25 9.68
N LEU A 60 11.12 0.36 10.19
CA LEU A 60 12.28 0.74 9.41
C LEU A 60 13.36 -0.36 9.38
N ARG A 61 13.27 -1.35 10.26
CA ARG A 61 14.26 -2.42 10.41
C ARG A 61 14.57 -3.16 9.10
N PRO A 62 13.61 -3.53 8.26
CA PRO A 62 13.90 -4.16 6.97
C PRO A 62 14.76 -3.29 6.04
N LEU A 63 14.67 -1.98 6.16
CA LEU A 63 15.49 -1.04 5.40
C LEU A 63 16.94 -1.04 5.90
N TYR A 64 17.13 -1.06 7.23
CA TYR A 64 18.45 -1.19 7.83
C TYR A 64 19.12 -2.51 7.43
N ASP A 65 18.40 -3.63 7.53
CA ASP A 65 18.90 -4.96 7.19
C ASP A 65 19.38 -5.03 5.74
N ALA A 66 18.63 -4.47 4.80
CA ALA A 66 19.00 -4.43 3.40
C ALA A 66 20.22 -3.53 3.15
N LEU A 67 20.32 -2.37 3.83
CA LEU A 67 21.51 -1.52 3.74
C LEU A 67 22.75 -2.19 4.30
N TYR A 68 22.63 -2.87 5.45
CA TYR A 68 23.72 -3.68 6.02
C TYR A 68 24.20 -4.76 5.03
N GLN A 69 23.27 -5.45 4.40
CA GLN A 69 23.59 -6.51 3.46
C GLN A 69 24.34 -6.00 2.21
N ILE A 70 23.95 -4.83 1.67
CA ILE A 70 24.49 -4.31 0.41
C ILE A 70 25.79 -3.52 0.64
N MET A 71 25.82 -2.70 1.69
CA MET A 71 26.90 -1.73 1.95
C MET A 71 27.94 -2.24 2.96
N GLY A 72 27.58 -3.19 3.81
CA GLY A 72 28.33 -3.63 4.98
C GLY A 72 28.06 -2.74 6.19
N ALA A 73 28.04 -3.35 7.39
CA ALA A 73 27.65 -2.68 8.63
C ALA A 73 28.49 -1.44 8.94
N GLU A 74 29.82 -1.56 8.84
CA GLU A 74 30.75 -0.47 9.16
C GLU A 74 30.59 0.74 8.24
N SER A 75 30.46 0.51 6.93
CA SER A 75 30.24 1.59 5.96
C SER A 75 28.88 2.25 6.16
N PHE A 76 27.85 1.47 6.42
CA PHE A 76 26.52 1.99 6.70
C PHE A 76 26.53 2.89 7.95
N GLN A 77 27.05 2.40 9.07
CA GLN A 77 27.08 3.15 10.30
C GLN A 77 27.83 4.48 10.17
N ARG A 78 29.00 4.46 9.53
CA ARG A 78 29.79 5.66 9.26
C ARG A 78 29.02 6.71 8.45
N ASN A 79 28.26 6.27 7.44
CA ASN A 79 27.48 7.19 6.60
C ASN A 79 26.23 7.71 7.33
N MET A 80 25.62 6.90 8.18
CA MET A 80 24.52 7.35 9.07
C MET A 80 25.00 8.43 10.05
N GLU A 81 26.12 8.22 10.72
CA GLU A 81 26.72 9.17 11.67
C GLU A 81 27.07 10.50 10.99
N LYS A 82 27.47 10.47 9.73
CA LYS A 82 27.74 11.67 8.91
C LYS A 82 26.50 12.31 8.33
N GLY A 83 25.30 11.74 8.54
CA GLY A 83 24.06 12.23 7.94
C GLY A 83 23.95 12.07 6.42
N LEU A 84 24.82 11.22 5.82
CA LEU A 84 24.81 10.93 4.38
C LEU A 84 23.80 9.86 4.01
N ILE A 85 23.37 9.06 4.99
CA ILE A 85 22.25 8.12 4.87
C ILE A 85 21.24 8.47 5.96
N GLU A 86 20.00 8.65 5.58
CA GLU A 86 18.89 8.91 6.48
C GLU A 86 17.80 7.85 6.28
N VAL A 87 17.34 7.25 7.36
CA VAL A 87 16.18 6.33 7.35
C VAL A 87 15.14 6.92 8.31
N ALA A 88 13.99 7.33 7.77
CA ALA A 88 13.00 8.05 8.55
C ALA A 88 11.58 7.76 8.08
N PRO A 89 10.57 7.87 8.97
CA PRO A 89 9.17 7.76 8.58
C PRO A 89 8.78 8.84 7.57
N LEU A 90 7.84 8.51 6.68
CA LEU A 90 7.34 9.42 5.66
C LEU A 90 6.84 10.76 6.22
N ALA A 91 6.27 10.76 7.42
CA ALA A 91 5.80 11.99 8.09
C ALA A 91 6.91 13.03 8.30
N TYR A 92 8.17 12.61 8.45
CA TYR A 92 9.32 13.48 8.67
C TYR A 92 9.80 14.18 7.40
N MET A 93 9.25 13.82 6.26
CA MET A 93 9.52 14.51 4.98
C MET A 93 8.73 15.81 4.83
N ARG A 94 7.71 16.05 5.66
CA ARG A 94 6.86 17.23 5.57
C ARG A 94 7.66 18.52 5.81
N GLY A 95 7.47 19.54 4.96
CA GLY A 95 8.12 20.84 5.08
C GLY A 95 9.58 20.89 4.65
N ARG A 96 10.12 19.79 4.12
CA ARG A 96 11.50 19.70 3.64
C ARG A 96 11.56 19.88 2.13
N THR A 97 12.72 20.29 1.62
CA THR A 97 13.12 20.17 0.22
C THR A 97 14.31 19.23 0.17
N LEU A 98 14.23 18.20 -0.65
CA LEU A 98 15.19 17.11 -0.69
C LEU A 98 16.04 17.25 -1.97
N ASP A 99 17.09 18.08 -1.88
CA ASP A 99 18.02 18.33 -2.99
C ASP A 99 19.18 17.33 -2.99
N ASN A 100 19.75 17.06 -4.18
CA ASN A 100 20.95 16.23 -4.40
C ASN A 100 20.89 14.86 -3.71
N ALA A 101 19.72 14.29 -3.60
CA ALA A 101 19.47 13.08 -2.85
C ALA A 101 18.96 11.93 -3.73
N TYR A 102 19.35 10.69 -3.39
CA TYR A 102 18.64 9.53 -3.86
C TYR A 102 17.57 9.15 -2.84
N ILE A 103 16.31 9.28 -3.21
CA ILE A 103 15.19 9.14 -2.30
C ILE A 103 14.41 7.87 -2.63
N ILE A 104 14.19 7.03 -1.64
CA ILE A 104 13.39 5.81 -1.77
C ILE A 104 12.17 5.92 -0.86
N LEU A 105 10.98 5.83 -1.46
CA LEU A 105 9.74 5.62 -0.72
C LEU A 105 9.33 4.14 -0.88
N ASP A 106 9.49 3.37 0.19
CA ASP A 106 9.14 1.96 0.22
C ASP A 106 7.71 1.73 0.78
N GLU A 107 7.06 0.62 0.39
CA GLU A 107 5.68 0.26 0.76
C GLU A 107 4.66 1.38 0.47
N ALA A 108 4.82 2.03 -0.68
CA ALA A 108 4.05 3.22 -1.04
C ALA A 108 2.53 2.96 -1.22
N GLN A 109 2.09 1.69 -1.42
CA GLN A 109 0.68 1.32 -1.45
C GLN A 109 -0.05 1.68 -0.15
N ASN A 110 0.71 1.83 0.92
CA ASN A 110 0.22 2.14 2.25
C ASN A 110 0.20 3.64 2.57
N THR A 111 0.43 4.48 1.57
CA THR A 111 0.22 5.93 1.68
C THR A 111 -1.23 6.30 1.36
N THR A 112 -1.72 7.38 1.98
CA THR A 112 -2.92 8.07 1.50
C THR A 112 -2.57 8.98 0.31
N PRO A 113 -3.56 9.41 -0.52
CA PRO A 113 -3.31 10.36 -1.61
C PRO A 113 -2.65 11.66 -1.14
N ALA A 114 -3.02 12.15 0.05
CA ALA A 114 -2.42 13.35 0.63
C ALA A 114 -0.95 13.15 1.02
N GLN A 115 -0.61 11.99 1.59
CA GLN A 115 0.78 11.65 1.92
C GLN A 115 1.65 11.47 0.68
N MET A 116 1.14 10.78 -0.34
CA MET A 116 1.84 10.61 -1.62
C MET A 116 2.10 11.97 -2.29
N LYS A 117 1.09 12.83 -2.38
CA LYS A 117 1.23 14.19 -2.93
C LYS A 117 2.24 15.00 -2.10
N MET A 118 2.15 14.94 -0.78
CA MET A 118 3.10 15.60 0.11
C MET A 118 4.53 15.16 -0.20
N PHE A 119 4.79 13.86 -0.31
CA PHE A 119 6.11 13.31 -0.62
C PHE A 119 6.64 13.77 -1.98
N LEU A 120 5.85 13.59 -3.04
CA LEU A 120 6.23 13.96 -4.41
C LEU A 120 6.59 15.45 -4.57
N THR A 121 5.98 16.31 -3.74
CA THR A 121 6.27 17.73 -3.75
C THR A 121 7.47 18.12 -2.87
N ARG A 122 8.20 17.16 -2.29
CA ARG A 122 9.46 17.39 -1.54
C ARG A 122 10.72 17.24 -2.37
N ILE A 123 10.57 16.68 -3.58
CA ILE A 123 11.69 16.41 -4.48
C ILE A 123 12.31 17.72 -4.91
N GLY A 124 13.60 17.87 -4.63
CA GLY A 124 14.40 19.03 -4.99
C GLY A 124 15.30 18.79 -6.20
N PHE A 125 16.08 19.78 -6.55
CA PHE A 125 16.98 19.73 -7.69
C PHE A 125 18.09 18.69 -7.48
N GLY A 126 18.52 18.05 -8.58
CA GLY A 126 19.59 17.03 -8.56
C GLY A 126 19.21 15.71 -7.90
N SER A 127 17.95 15.54 -7.49
CA SER A 127 17.50 14.33 -6.81
C SER A 127 16.95 13.27 -7.75
N LYS A 128 17.19 12.00 -7.40
CA LYS A 128 16.64 10.80 -8.02
C LYS A 128 15.66 10.14 -7.06
N VAL A 129 14.53 9.65 -7.56
CA VAL A 129 13.48 9.08 -6.72
C VAL A 129 13.04 7.73 -7.23
N VAL A 130 12.98 6.75 -6.33
CA VAL A 130 12.35 5.46 -6.57
C VAL A 130 11.23 5.24 -5.58
N ILE A 131 10.05 4.88 -6.07
CA ILE A 131 8.86 4.58 -5.28
C ILE A 131 8.54 3.11 -5.48
N THR A 132 8.63 2.30 -4.43
CA THR A 132 8.33 0.87 -4.48
C THR A 132 6.99 0.58 -3.85
N GLY A 133 6.27 -0.39 -4.40
CA GLY A 133 4.98 -0.79 -3.85
C GLY A 133 4.38 -2.04 -4.46
N ASP A 134 3.45 -2.62 -3.71
CA ASP A 134 2.64 -3.78 -4.10
C ASP A 134 1.15 -3.43 -3.95
N ALA A 135 0.45 -3.25 -5.07
CA ALA A 135 -0.96 -2.89 -5.06
C ALA A 135 -1.87 -3.97 -4.43
N SER A 136 -1.38 -5.20 -4.25
CA SER A 136 -2.13 -6.30 -3.64
C SER A 136 -2.03 -6.31 -2.10
N GLN A 137 -1.01 -5.66 -1.52
CA GLN A 137 -0.72 -5.68 -0.08
C GLN A 137 -0.99 -4.32 0.56
N LYS A 138 -2.27 -3.95 0.65
CA LYS A 138 -2.69 -2.68 1.26
C LYS A 138 -3.16 -2.91 2.69
N ASP A 139 -2.49 -2.28 3.64
CA ASP A 139 -2.81 -2.30 5.08
C ASP A 139 -3.59 -1.03 5.52
N LEU A 140 -4.13 -0.28 4.57
CA LEU A 140 -4.94 0.91 4.83
C LEU A 140 -6.30 0.53 5.42
N ALA A 141 -6.87 1.44 6.22
CA ALA A 141 -8.22 1.25 6.77
C ALA A 141 -9.25 1.01 5.64
N PRO A 142 -10.28 0.18 5.88
CA PRO A 142 -11.31 -0.12 4.88
C PRO A 142 -11.91 1.16 4.29
N GLY A 143 -11.99 1.23 2.95
CA GLY A 143 -12.50 2.39 2.22
C GLY A 143 -11.49 3.51 1.98
N THR A 144 -10.28 3.41 2.52
CA THR A 144 -9.22 4.39 2.24
C THR A 144 -8.55 4.09 0.91
N GLN A 145 -8.49 5.10 0.04
CA GLN A 145 -7.82 4.99 -1.25
C GLN A 145 -6.30 5.03 -1.09
N SER A 146 -5.59 4.14 -1.79
CA SER A 146 -4.14 4.14 -1.82
C SER A 146 -3.58 5.32 -2.62
N GLY A 147 -2.62 6.04 -2.02
CA GLY A 147 -1.89 7.11 -2.69
C GLY A 147 -1.08 6.63 -3.88
N LEU A 148 -0.57 5.39 -3.82
CA LEU A 148 0.14 4.77 -4.94
C LEU A 148 -0.78 4.60 -6.16
N ASP A 149 -2.00 4.06 -5.95
CA ASP A 149 -2.96 3.87 -7.05
C ASP A 149 -3.32 5.21 -7.73
N VAL A 150 -3.52 6.24 -6.92
CA VAL A 150 -3.81 7.59 -7.42
C VAL A 150 -2.62 8.15 -8.19
N ALA A 151 -1.40 8.03 -7.65
CA ALA A 151 -0.19 8.52 -8.28
C ALA A 151 0.05 7.85 -9.64
N VAL A 152 -0.05 6.53 -9.71
CA VAL A 152 0.08 5.78 -10.97
C VAL A 152 -0.93 6.28 -12.01
N LYS A 153 -2.20 6.47 -11.63
CA LYS A 153 -3.24 6.95 -12.54
C LYS A 153 -3.01 8.39 -13.01
N VAL A 154 -2.55 9.27 -12.13
CA VAL A 154 -2.42 10.71 -12.43
C VAL A 154 -1.12 11.01 -13.17
N LEU A 155 -0.06 10.25 -12.90
CA LEU A 155 1.29 10.56 -13.38
C LEU A 155 1.72 9.74 -14.60
N SER A 156 0.93 8.75 -15.03
CA SER A 156 1.27 7.85 -16.15
C SER A 156 1.49 8.52 -17.51
N GLY A 157 1.11 9.78 -17.63
CA GLY A 157 1.31 10.55 -18.88
C GLY A 157 2.48 11.54 -18.84
N LEU A 158 3.31 11.52 -17.81
CA LEU A 158 4.46 12.40 -17.67
C LEU A 158 5.74 11.70 -18.14
N ASP A 159 6.43 12.28 -19.13
CA ASP A 159 7.63 11.67 -19.76
C ASP A 159 8.81 11.49 -18.78
N ASP A 160 8.89 12.32 -17.73
CA ASP A 160 9.94 12.25 -16.73
C ASP A 160 9.69 11.18 -15.63
N ILE A 161 8.62 10.40 -15.74
CA ILE A 161 8.23 9.38 -14.76
C ILE A 161 8.19 8.00 -15.41
N GLY A 162 9.09 7.12 -14.96
CA GLY A 162 9.15 5.73 -15.40
C GLY A 162 8.30 4.80 -14.52
N PHE A 163 7.66 3.81 -15.13
CA PHE A 163 6.94 2.74 -14.44
C PHE A 163 7.54 1.39 -14.80
N CYS A 164 8.14 0.74 -13.81
CA CYS A 164 8.72 -0.59 -13.92
C CYS A 164 7.79 -1.59 -13.23
N ASN A 165 7.14 -2.45 -14.01
CA ASN A 165 6.22 -3.46 -13.50
C ASN A 165 6.91 -4.82 -13.40
N LEU A 166 7.12 -5.28 -12.18
CA LEU A 166 7.61 -6.63 -11.87
C LEU A 166 6.42 -7.57 -11.70
N THR A 167 6.62 -8.82 -12.05
CA THR A 167 5.55 -9.84 -12.09
C THR A 167 5.87 -11.02 -11.18
N SER A 168 4.97 -11.97 -11.07
CA SER A 168 5.22 -13.23 -10.36
C SER A 168 6.38 -14.05 -10.92
N ARG A 169 6.83 -13.77 -12.16
CA ARG A 169 8.01 -14.41 -12.77
C ARG A 169 9.32 -13.89 -12.17
N ASP A 170 9.28 -12.68 -11.62
CA ASP A 170 10.44 -12.00 -11.02
C ASP A 170 10.59 -12.32 -9.52
N VAL A 171 9.70 -13.18 -8.96
CA VAL A 171 9.73 -13.54 -7.54
C VAL A 171 10.92 -14.48 -7.26
N VAL A 172 11.85 -13.99 -6.44
CA VAL A 172 13.00 -14.76 -5.93
C VAL A 172 12.73 -15.11 -4.48
N ARG A 173 12.27 -16.33 -4.25
CA ARG A 173 11.98 -16.85 -2.89
C ARG A 173 12.43 -18.31 -2.77
N HIS A 174 12.71 -18.70 -1.52
CA HIS A 174 12.96 -20.10 -1.22
C HIS A 174 11.80 -20.99 -1.72
N PRO A 175 12.07 -22.14 -2.40
CA PRO A 175 11.02 -22.96 -3.00
C PRO A 175 9.89 -23.38 -2.04
N LEU A 176 10.23 -23.64 -0.77
CA LEU A 176 9.25 -23.97 0.26
C LEU A 176 8.34 -22.77 0.55
N VAL A 177 8.88 -21.54 0.60
CA VAL A 177 8.09 -20.33 0.85
C VAL A 177 7.11 -20.09 -0.29
N GLN A 178 7.51 -20.33 -1.54
CA GLN A 178 6.59 -20.25 -2.70
C GLN A 178 5.42 -21.24 -2.56
N LYS A 179 5.69 -22.48 -2.13
CA LYS A 179 4.64 -23.48 -1.89
C LYS A 179 3.69 -23.07 -0.75
N ILE A 180 4.23 -22.49 0.33
CA ILE A 180 3.43 -21.99 1.45
C ILE A 180 2.50 -20.87 0.99
N VAL A 181 3.02 -19.84 0.30
CA VAL A 181 2.22 -18.72 -0.21
C VAL A 181 1.09 -19.23 -1.10
N LYS A 182 1.40 -20.10 -2.07
CA LYS A 182 0.39 -20.68 -2.97
C LYS A 182 -0.68 -21.49 -2.24
N ALA A 183 -0.32 -22.18 -1.15
CA ALA A 183 -1.29 -22.90 -0.33
C ALA A 183 -2.25 -21.97 0.39
N TYR A 184 -1.77 -20.86 0.94
CA TYR A 184 -2.60 -19.83 1.58
C TYR A 184 -3.49 -19.11 0.59
N GLU A 185 -2.99 -18.66 -0.55
CA GLU A 185 -3.78 -18.05 -1.63
C GLU A 185 -4.94 -18.98 -2.08
N THR A 186 -4.65 -20.29 -2.20
CA THR A 186 -5.67 -21.28 -2.56
C THR A 186 -6.74 -21.42 -1.46
N TYR A 187 -6.34 -21.37 -0.20
CA TYR A 187 -7.25 -21.43 0.93
C TYR A 187 -8.15 -20.19 0.99
N GLU A 188 -7.57 -19.00 0.90
CA GLU A 188 -8.28 -17.73 0.92
C GLU A 188 -9.27 -17.59 -0.25
N ALA A 189 -8.88 -17.98 -1.45
CA ALA A 189 -9.77 -18.02 -2.60
C ALA A 189 -10.99 -18.96 -2.39
N LYS A 190 -10.77 -20.11 -1.75
CA LYS A 190 -11.86 -21.03 -1.39
C LYS A 190 -12.79 -20.44 -0.33
N GLN A 191 -12.25 -19.72 0.66
CA GLN A 191 -13.03 -19.04 1.70
C GLN A 191 -13.89 -17.94 1.08
N ALA A 192 -13.28 -17.05 0.29
CA ALA A 192 -13.98 -15.97 -0.39
C ALA A 192 -15.11 -16.49 -1.31
N TYR A 193 -14.87 -17.61 -2.01
CA TYR A 193 -15.90 -18.26 -2.82
C TYR A 193 -17.06 -18.79 -1.97
N ARG A 194 -16.79 -19.42 -0.81
CA ARG A 194 -17.83 -19.92 0.11
C ARG A 194 -18.68 -18.78 0.65
N GLU A 195 -18.05 -17.71 1.15
CA GLU A 195 -18.75 -16.52 1.65
C GLU A 195 -19.61 -15.84 0.59
N SER A 196 -19.09 -15.73 -0.63
CA SER A 196 -19.85 -15.16 -1.74
C SER A 196 -21.08 -15.99 -2.10
N LYS A 197 -20.97 -17.31 -2.02
CA LYS A 197 -22.08 -18.25 -2.27
C LYS A 197 -23.12 -18.16 -1.15
N GLU A 198 -22.72 -18.07 0.11
CA GLU A 198 -23.62 -17.90 1.25
C GLU A 198 -24.38 -16.59 1.20
N ARG A 199 -23.69 -15.48 0.89
CA ARG A 199 -24.34 -14.16 0.69
C ARG A 199 -25.39 -14.19 -0.42
N ARG A 200 -25.11 -14.89 -1.53
CA ARG A 200 -26.09 -15.05 -2.63
C ARG A 200 -27.30 -15.88 -2.21
N LEU A 201 -27.10 -16.93 -1.42
CA LEU A 201 -28.19 -17.77 -0.92
C LEU A 201 -29.06 -17.03 0.08
N THR A 202 -28.48 -16.27 1.01
CA THR A 202 -29.21 -15.47 1.99
C THR A 202 -29.98 -14.33 1.34
N SER A 203 -29.42 -13.64 0.36
CA SER A 203 -30.12 -12.59 -0.39
C SER A 203 -31.27 -13.14 -1.24
N ALA A 204 -31.09 -14.34 -1.84
CA ALA A 204 -32.16 -14.98 -2.60
C ALA A 204 -33.30 -15.51 -1.69
N ALA A 205 -33.00 -15.91 -0.45
CA ALA A 205 -34.00 -16.30 0.55
C ALA A 205 -34.78 -15.09 1.07
N ALA A 206 -34.11 -13.95 1.32
CA ALA A 206 -34.76 -12.71 1.75
C ALA A 206 -35.71 -12.12 0.68
N GLY A 207 -35.32 -12.22 -0.60
CA GLY A 207 -36.17 -11.77 -1.73
C GLY A 207 -37.45 -12.60 -1.92
N LYS A 208 -37.45 -13.88 -1.50
CA LYS A 208 -38.66 -14.74 -1.57
C LYS A 208 -39.68 -14.47 -0.45
N THR A 209 -39.23 -13.98 0.69
CA THR A 209 -40.13 -13.66 1.82
C THR A 209 -40.89 -12.35 1.61
N THR A 210 -40.30 -11.34 0.98
CA THR A 210 -40.95 -10.06 0.68
C THR A 210 -41.99 -10.15 -0.45
N GLY A 211 -41.87 -11.14 -1.35
CA GLY A 211 -42.84 -11.36 -2.45
C GLY A 211 -44.16 -12.04 -2.04
N LYS A 212 -44.20 -12.74 -0.89
CA LYS A 212 -45.41 -13.42 -0.41
C LYS A 212 -46.36 -12.55 0.39
N THR A 213 -45.91 -11.44 0.95
CA THR A 213 -46.75 -10.54 1.80
C THR A 213 -47.51 -9.53 0.99
N LYS A 214 -47.19 -9.24 -0.28
CA LYS A 214 -47.91 -8.28 -1.14
C LYS A 214 -49.13 -8.86 -1.91
N ARG A 215 -49.42 -10.16 -1.80
CA ARG A 215 -50.56 -10.78 -2.53
C ARG A 215 -51.80 -11.03 -1.70
N ARG A 216 -51.90 -10.52 -0.46
CA ARG A 216 -53.03 -10.86 0.45
C ARG A 216 -53.90 -9.70 0.90
N THR A 217 -53.83 -8.54 0.24
CA THR A 217 -54.70 -7.38 0.56
C THR A 217 -55.24 -6.72 -0.69
N GLU A 218 -56.01 -7.43 -1.49
CA GLU A 218 -56.98 -6.83 -2.42
C GLU A 218 -58.13 -7.78 -2.59
N ALA A 219 -59.15 -7.66 -1.70
CA ALA A 219 -60.51 -8.17 -1.93
C ALA A 219 -61.37 -6.98 -2.34
N PRO A 220 -62.13 -7.06 -3.42
CA PRO A 220 -62.93 -5.96 -3.89
C PRO A 220 -64.17 -5.78 -3.00
N LEU A 221 -64.38 -4.60 -2.47
CA LEU A 221 -65.61 -4.13 -1.84
C LEU A 221 -66.68 -4.06 -2.92
N ARG A 222 -67.68 -4.96 -2.84
CA ARG A 222 -68.94 -4.86 -3.59
C ARG A 222 -69.74 -3.69 -3.06
N ARG A 223 -69.99 -2.74 -3.93
CA ARG A 223 -70.95 -1.63 -3.75
C ARG A 223 -72.31 -2.21 -3.89
N ASN A 224 -73.13 -2.14 -2.82
CA ASN A 224 -74.56 -2.31 -2.85
C ASN A 224 -75.19 -0.94 -3.09
N GLU A 225 -75.75 -0.72 -4.29
CA GLU A 225 -76.75 0.28 -4.58
C GLU A 225 -78.14 -0.35 -4.37
N LYS A 226 -78.86 0.13 -3.42
CA LYS A 226 -80.36 0.20 -3.50
C LYS A 226 -80.87 1.09 -2.43
N GLU A 227 -81.82 1.95 -2.92
CA GLU A 227 -82.89 2.67 -2.21
C GLU A 227 -82.48 3.87 -1.32
N ARG A 228 -82.89 5.12 -1.64
CA ARG A 228 -84.29 5.49 -1.60
C ARG A 228 -84.60 6.81 -2.30
N ARG A 229 -85.70 6.76 -3.04
CA ARG A 229 -86.58 7.93 -3.33
C ARG A 229 -87.17 8.46 -2.04
N SER A 230 -87.23 9.74 -1.88
CA SER A 230 -88.31 10.62 -1.54
C SER A 230 -87.76 12.02 -1.42
#